data_f2929e37205050c5182294961b66397f
#
_entry.id   f2929e37205050c5182294961b66397f
#
_cell.length_a   1.000
_cell.length_b   1.000
_cell.length_c   1.000
_cell.angle_alpha   90.00
_cell.angle_beta   90.00
_cell.angle_gamma   90.00
#
_symmetry.space_group_name_H-M   'P 1'
#
loop_
_entity.id
_entity.type
_entity.pdbx_description
1 polymer ?
#
loop_
_entity_poly.entity_id
_entity_poly.type
_entity_poly.pdbx_seq_one_letter_code
_entity_poly.pdbx_strand_id
1 'polypeptide(L)'
;HTQRRRQRQMCIRDSHMTTTTAQAANVLSHLEYYLQIVWPELNVNVVSTTEQWAGAAIAGPKSRDLLAKLFPKIDVSNEALPFMGYVEGDLFGVKARIFRISFSGELAYEINVESDFGLFMWEKIIEIGEEFNIQPYGTEALSTLRIEMGHVAGPELDGRTIPYDVSLEGLVSKKKDFIG
;
A
#
# COMPACT_ATOMS: atom_id res chain seq x y z
N HIS A 1 30.26 19.83 15.02
CA HIS A 1 29.67 19.30 13.78
C HIS A 1 28.80 18.04 13.98
N THR A 2 29.11 17.19 14.95
CA THR A 2 28.40 15.90 15.21
C THR A 2 27.05 16.11 15.91
N GLN A 3 26.92 17.11 16.79
CA GLN A 3 25.66 17.40 17.47
C GLN A 3 24.58 17.96 16.53
N ARG A 4 24.94 18.80 15.55
CA ARG A 4 23.99 19.33 14.55
C ARG A 4 23.49 18.25 13.60
N ARG A 5 24.27 17.22 13.28
CA ARG A 5 23.83 16.07 12.49
C ARG A 5 22.84 15.19 13.26
N ARG A 6 23.08 14.96 14.56
CA ARG A 6 22.16 14.17 15.41
C ARG A 6 20.81 14.88 15.61
N GLN A 7 20.80 16.21 15.81
CA GLN A 7 19.56 16.97 15.91
C GLN A 7 18.75 16.94 14.58
N ARG A 8 19.42 17.03 13.42
CA ARG A 8 18.73 16.89 12.12
C ARG A 8 18.12 15.51 11.94
N GLN A 9 18.78 14.44 12.34
CA GLN A 9 18.23 13.08 12.26
C GLN A 9 17.09 12.83 13.25
N MET A 10 17.07 13.48 14.39
CA MET A 10 16.00 13.32 15.39
C MET A 10 14.71 14.07 15.04
N CYS A 11 14.74 15.03 14.13
CA CYS A 11 13.59 15.85 13.74
C CYS A 11 12.96 15.42 12.41
N ILE A 12 13.59 14.53 11.63
CA ILE A 12 13.02 14.01 10.38
C ILE A 12 12.20 12.77 10.72
N ARG A 13 10.88 12.88 10.56
CA ARG A 13 9.97 11.75 10.53
C ARG A 13 9.47 11.63 9.10
N ASP A 14 9.83 10.54 8.46
CA ASP A 14 9.32 10.21 7.14
C ASP A 14 8.11 9.31 7.29
N SER A 15 7.09 9.58 6.49
CA SER A 15 5.90 8.75 6.37
C SER A 15 5.66 8.43 4.91
N HIS A 16 5.33 7.18 4.63
CA HIS A 16 4.86 6.76 3.32
C HIS A 16 3.34 6.58 3.39
N MET A 17 2.64 7.18 2.42
CA MET A 17 1.20 7.08 2.31
C MET A 17 0.84 6.57 0.92
N THR A 18 -0.09 5.63 0.85
CA THR A 18 -0.67 5.15 -0.40
C THR A 18 -2.14 5.55 -0.50
N THR A 19 -2.61 5.77 -1.70
CA THR A 19 -4.01 6.04 -2.02
C THR A 19 -4.33 5.41 -3.38
N THR A 20 -5.59 5.39 -3.74
CA THR A 20 -6.01 4.97 -5.08
C THR A 20 -5.30 5.83 -6.13
N THR A 21 -4.63 5.21 -7.10
CA THR A 21 -3.84 5.91 -8.14
C THR A 21 -4.65 6.98 -8.87
N ALA A 22 -5.92 6.70 -9.20
CA ALA A 22 -6.81 7.66 -9.85
C ALA A 22 -7.09 8.92 -9.01
N GLN A 23 -6.90 8.88 -7.69
CA GLN A 23 -7.14 10.00 -6.78
C GLN A 23 -5.84 10.59 -6.21
N ALA A 24 -4.68 10.09 -6.61
CA ALA A 24 -3.40 10.52 -6.05
C ALA A 24 -3.18 12.05 -6.17
N ALA A 25 -3.49 12.63 -7.31
CA ALA A 25 -3.39 14.08 -7.54
C ALA A 25 -4.34 14.88 -6.64
N ASN A 26 -5.59 14.42 -6.47
CA ASN A 26 -6.57 15.08 -5.62
C ASN A 26 -6.17 15.04 -4.15
N VAL A 27 -5.66 13.89 -3.69
CA VAL A 27 -5.15 13.74 -2.31
C VAL A 27 -3.93 14.65 -2.10
N LEU A 28 -3.00 14.69 -3.05
CA LEU A 28 -1.84 15.58 -2.95
C LEU A 28 -2.28 17.04 -2.86
N SER A 29 -3.15 17.51 -3.76
CA SER A 29 -3.66 18.89 -3.74
C SER A 29 -4.37 19.22 -2.43
N HIS A 30 -5.11 18.27 -1.85
CA HIS A 30 -5.76 18.44 -0.55
C HIS A 30 -4.73 18.62 0.58
N LEU A 31 -3.69 17.80 0.61
CA LEU A 31 -2.61 17.94 1.58
C LEU A 31 -1.86 19.27 1.43
N GLU A 32 -1.54 19.66 0.20
CA GLU A 32 -0.88 20.94 -0.09
C GLU A 32 -1.73 22.13 0.35
N TYR A 33 -3.05 22.09 0.12
CA TYR A 33 -3.96 23.13 0.60
C TYR A 33 -3.86 23.33 2.11
N TYR A 34 -3.88 22.24 2.90
CA TYR A 34 -3.75 22.34 4.34
C TYR A 34 -2.39 22.84 4.76
N LEU A 35 -1.31 22.36 4.14
CA LEU A 35 0.05 22.77 4.51
C LEU A 35 0.39 24.19 4.09
N GLN A 36 -0.19 24.68 3.01
CA GLN A 36 0.16 26.03 2.49
C GLN A 36 -0.80 27.11 2.99
N ILE A 37 -2.04 26.76 3.30
CA ILE A 37 -3.09 27.75 3.59
C ILE A 37 -3.63 27.63 5.02
N VAL A 38 -3.95 26.41 5.48
CA VAL A 38 -4.62 26.23 6.78
C VAL A 38 -3.60 26.12 7.91
N TRP A 39 -2.48 25.43 7.69
CA TRP A 39 -1.43 25.20 8.68
C TRP A 39 -0.02 25.55 8.12
N PRO A 40 0.20 26.77 7.64
CA PRO A 40 1.46 27.15 7.01
C PRO A 40 2.67 27.14 7.97
N GLU A 41 2.41 27.09 9.28
CA GLU A 41 3.44 26.99 10.32
C GLU A 41 4.04 25.58 10.44
N LEU A 42 3.43 24.56 9.84
CA LEU A 42 3.94 23.20 9.89
C LEU A 42 5.16 23.03 8.96
N ASN A 43 6.27 22.59 9.51
CA ASN A 43 7.47 22.27 8.73
C ASN A 43 7.37 20.86 8.16
N VAL A 44 6.50 20.67 7.16
CA VAL A 44 6.23 19.39 6.47
C VAL A 44 6.37 19.59 4.97
N ASN A 45 7.05 18.65 4.33
CA ASN A 45 7.14 18.59 2.86
C ASN A 45 6.45 17.31 2.37
N VAL A 46 5.63 17.45 1.35
CA VAL A 46 4.93 16.33 0.69
C VAL A 46 5.43 16.21 -0.74
N VAL A 47 5.75 15.01 -1.16
CA VAL A 47 6.24 14.72 -2.52
C VAL A 47 5.49 13.50 -3.06
N SER A 48 4.93 13.63 -4.26
CA SER A 48 4.38 12.47 -4.97
C SER A 48 5.50 11.56 -5.45
N THR A 49 5.36 10.27 -5.16
CA THR A 49 6.25 9.22 -5.66
C THR A 49 5.49 8.18 -6.52
N THR A 50 4.28 8.53 -6.97
CA THR A 50 3.37 7.63 -7.70
C THR A 50 4.05 6.99 -8.92
N GLU A 51 4.75 7.79 -9.73
CA GLU A 51 5.43 7.32 -10.94
C GLU A 51 6.76 6.60 -10.67
N GLN A 52 7.23 6.61 -9.44
CA GLN A 52 8.51 6.00 -9.08
C GLN A 52 8.39 4.52 -8.71
N TRP A 53 7.18 4.02 -8.54
CA TRP A 53 6.92 2.66 -8.08
C TRP A 53 6.01 1.89 -9.03
N ALA A 54 6.39 0.65 -9.31
CA ALA A 54 5.55 -0.36 -9.92
C ALA A 54 5.08 -1.34 -8.84
N GLY A 55 3.78 -1.65 -8.83
CA GLY A 55 3.17 -2.53 -7.85
C GLY A 55 2.46 -3.73 -8.51
N ALA A 56 2.57 -4.90 -7.90
CA ALA A 56 1.80 -6.07 -8.25
C ALA A 56 1.21 -6.71 -6.99
N ALA A 57 -0.05 -7.14 -7.07
CA ALA A 57 -0.71 -7.89 -6.01
C ALA A 57 -0.71 -9.38 -6.34
N ILE A 58 -0.29 -10.21 -5.40
CA ILE A 58 -0.46 -11.67 -5.43
C ILE A 58 -1.50 -12.05 -4.38
N ALA A 59 -2.52 -12.81 -4.76
CA ALA A 59 -3.64 -13.16 -3.89
C ALA A 59 -4.02 -14.62 -4.01
N GLY A 60 -4.58 -15.17 -2.94
CA GLY A 60 -5.07 -16.55 -2.88
C GLY A 60 -4.32 -17.40 -1.85
N PRO A 61 -4.77 -18.63 -1.60
CA PRO A 61 -4.29 -19.48 -0.50
C PRO A 61 -2.80 -19.84 -0.61
N LYS A 62 -2.22 -19.84 -1.82
CA LYS A 62 -0.81 -20.17 -2.09
C LYS A 62 0.08 -18.92 -2.20
N SER A 63 -0.46 -17.73 -2.03
CA SER A 63 0.30 -16.47 -2.19
C SER A 63 1.48 -16.37 -1.24
N ARG A 64 1.38 -16.92 -0.03
CA ARG A 64 2.49 -16.96 0.94
C ARG A 64 3.62 -17.86 0.48
N ASP A 65 3.30 -19.02 -0.07
CA ASP A 65 4.30 -19.99 -0.55
C ASP A 65 5.06 -19.40 -1.75
N LEU A 66 4.34 -18.73 -2.63
CA LEU A 66 4.95 -17.97 -3.73
C LEU A 66 5.84 -16.84 -3.20
N LEU A 67 5.34 -16.07 -2.22
CA LEU A 67 6.13 -14.99 -1.63
C LEU A 67 7.42 -15.50 -1.01
N ALA A 68 7.38 -16.62 -0.29
CA ALA A 68 8.56 -17.24 0.31
C ALA A 68 9.63 -17.64 -0.73
N LYS A 69 9.20 -18.02 -1.94
CA LYS A 69 10.13 -18.33 -3.04
C LYS A 69 10.69 -17.09 -3.73
N LEU A 70 9.87 -16.05 -3.87
CA LEU A 70 10.32 -14.76 -4.39
C LEU A 70 11.33 -14.09 -3.45
N PHE A 71 11.16 -14.27 -2.13
CA PHE A 71 11.96 -13.63 -1.09
C PHE A 71 12.50 -14.64 -0.06
N PRO A 72 13.44 -15.52 -0.46
CA PRO A 72 13.89 -16.63 0.40
C PRO A 72 14.64 -16.20 1.66
N LYS A 73 15.03 -14.94 1.77
CA LYS A 73 15.72 -14.38 2.93
C LYS A 73 14.78 -13.70 3.93
N ILE A 74 13.48 -13.64 3.63
CA ILE A 74 12.48 -12.98 4.48
C ILE A 74 11.61 -14.04 5.15
N ASP A 75 11.42 -13.90 6.45
CA ASP A 75 10.39 -14.65 7.16
C ASP A 75 9.03 -14.04 6.83
N VAL A 76 8.21 -14.78 6.08
CA VAL A 76 6.86 -14.38 5.65
C VAL A 76 5.76 -15.03 6.51
N SER A 77 6.11 -15.57 7.67
CA SER A 77 5.16 -16.13 8.64
C SER A 77 4.14 -15.09 9.10
N ASN A 78 3.07 -15.53 9.77
CA ASN A 78 2.08 -14.61 10.34
C ASN A 78 2.67 -13.72 11.43
N GLU A 79 3.63 -14.24 12.15
CA GLU A 79 4.32 -13.58 13.26
C GLU A 79 5.26 -12.48 12.75
N ALA A 80 6.03 -12.77 11.69
CA ALA A 80 7.00 -11.84 11.13
C ALA A 80 6.34 -10.80 10.20
N LEU A 81 5.32 -11.21 9.44
CA LEU A 81 4.57 -10.33 8.55
C LEU A 81 3.05 -10.46 8.84
N PRO A 82 2.56 -9.82 9.91
CA PRO A 82 1.13 -9.85 10.27
C PRO A 82 0.29 -9.07 9.25
N PHE A 83 -1.04 -9.24 9.32
CA PHE A 83 -1.96 -8.43 8.51
C PHE A 83 -1.71 -6.93 8.74
N MET A 84 -1.71 -6.14 7.68
CA MET A 84 -1.25 -4.73 7.63
C MET A 84 0.24 -4.55 7.92
N GLY A 85 1.01 -5.64 7.95
CA GLY A 85 2.46 -5.59 8.12
C GLY A 85 3.20 -5.18 6.84
N TYR A 86 4.41 -4.70 7.04
CA TYR A 86 5.31 -4.24 6.01
C TYR A 86 6.72 -4.77 6.24
N VAL A 87 7.41 -5.12 5.15
CA VAL A 87 8.82 -5.52 5.18
C VAL A 87 9.51 -5.10 3.86
N GLU A 88 10.80 -4.80 3.94
CA GLU A 88 11.63 -4.60 2.76
C GLU A 88 12.39 -5.89 2.44
N GLY A 89 12.56 -6.16 1.14
CA GLY A 89 13.21 -7.34 0.65
C GLY A 89 14.04 -7.12 -0.61
N ASP A 90 14.71 -8.18 -1.00
CA ASP A 90 15.50 -8.25 -2.22
C ASP A 90 14.85 -9.25 -3.18
N LEU A 91 14.37 -8.76 -4.31
CA LEU A 91 13.82 -9.57 -5.40
C LEU A 91 14.93 -9.78 -6.44
N PHE A 92 15.77 -10.81 -6.25
CA PHE A 92 16.88 -11.14 -7.16
C PHE A 92 17.80 -9.95 -7.49
N GLY A 93 18.16 -9.16 -6.48
CA GLY A 93 19.02 -7.98 -6.61
C GLY A 93 18.26 -6.65 -6.72
N VAL A 94 16.94 -6.68 -6.82
CA VAL A 94 16.08 -5.49 -6.86
C VAL A 94 15.42 -5.25 -5.50
N LYS A 95 15.58 -4.06 -4.93
CA LYS A 95 14.89 -3.70 -3.70
C LYS A 95 13.39 -3.68 -3.88
N ALA A 96 12.68 -4.33 -2.97
CA ALA A 96 11.23 -4.41 -3.00
C ALA A 96 10.64 -4.05 -1.64
N ARG A 97 9.45 -3.48 -1.66
CA ARG A 97 8.57 -3.28 -0.52
C ARG A 97 7.42 -4.27 -0.59
N ILE A 98 7.15 -4.93 0.51
CA ILE A 98 6.13 -5.98 0.60
C ILE A 98 5.16 -5.58 1.68
N PHE A 99 3.88 -5.47 1.31
CA PHE A 99 2.80 -5.16 2.23
C PHE A 99 1.85 -6.35 2.30
N ARG A 100 1.49 -6.79 3.51
CA ARG A 100 0.45 -7.79 3.68
C ARG A 100 -0.91 -7.11 3.79
N ILE A 101 -1.47 -6.79 2.66
CA ILE A 101 -2.78 -6.16 2.52
C ILE A 101 -3.60 -6.91 1.48
N SER A 102 -4.92 -6.83 1.58
CA SER A 102 -5.82 -7.52 0.66
C SER A 102 -7.02 -6.65 0.34
N PHE A 103 -7.30 -6.48 -0.93
CA PHE A 103 -8.52 -5.88 -1.42
C PHE A 103 -9.53 -6.93 -1.88
N SER A 104 -9.04 -8.10 -2.33
CA SER A 104 -9.89 -9.23 -2.74
C SER A 104 -10.48 -10.01 -1.56
N GLY A 105 -9.96 -9.80 -0.34
CA GLY A 105 -10.32 -10.58 0.84
C GLY A 105 -9.55 -11.89 1.01
N GLU A 106 -8.83 -12.32 -0.02
CA GLU A 106 -7.95 -13.47 0.04
C GLU A 106 -6.67 -13.14 0.83
N LEU A 107 -5.89 -14.17 1.19
CA LEU A 107 -4.51 -13.96 1.64
C LEU A 107 -3.75 -13.29 0.50
N ALA A 108 -3.29 -12.07 0.72
CA ALA A 108 -2.68 -11.29 -0.35
C ALA A 108 -1.49 -10.45 0.14
N TYR A 109 -0.62 -10.15 -0.81
CA TYR A 109 0.55 -9.30 -0.63
C TYR A 109 0.68 -8.36 -1.81
N GLU A 110 0.99 -7.10 -1.56
CA GLU A 110 1.42 -6.16 -2.58
C GLU A 110 2.95 -6.06 -2.58
N ILE A 111 3.54 -6.25 -3.74
CA ILE A 111 4.99 -6.15 -3.97
C ILE A 111 5.20 -4.89 -4.79
N ASN A 112 6.03 -3.98 -4.29
CA ASN A 112 6.37 -2.75 -4.97
C ASN A 112 7.88 -2.68 -5.19
N VAL A 113 8.29 -2.37 -6.42
CA VAL A 113 9.68 -2.11 -6.83
C VAL A 113 9.78 -0.73 -7.47
N GLU A 114 10.99 -0.19 -7.63
CA GLU A 114 11.19 0.99 -8.46
C GLU A 114 10.63 0.74 -9.88
N SER A 115 10.02 1.76 -10.49
CA SER A 115 9.22 1.61 -11.72
C SER A 115 9.99 0.95 -12.87
N ASP A 116 11.29 1.20 -12.99
CA ASP A 116 12.16 0.60 -14.01
C ASP A 116 12.24 -0.94 -13.93
N PHE A 117 11.94 -1.51 -12.78
CA PHE A 117 11.95 -2.95 -12.54
C PHE A 117 10.56 -3.60 -12.56
N GLY A 118 9.51 -2.86 -12.93
CA GLY A 118 8.14 -3.36 -12.93
C GLY A 118 7.93 -4.59 -13.81
N LEU A 119 8.46 -4.57 -15.04
CA LEU A 119 8.40 -5.73 -15.96
C LEU A 119 9.17 -6.93 -15.40
N PHE A 120 10.38 -6.70 -14.90
CA PHE A 120 11.19 -7.76 -14.28
C PHE A 120 10.46 -8.42 -13.10
N MET A 121 9.85 -7.62 -12.22
CA MET A 121 9.06 -8.13 -11.10
C MET A 121 7.88 -8.99 -11.60
N TRP A 122 7.14 -8.52 -12.60
CA TRP A 122 6.01 -9.24 -13.18
C TRP A 122 6.45 -10.60 -13.74
N GLU A 123 7.52 -10.61 -14.55
CA GLU A 123 8.06 -11.83 -15.16
C GLU A 123 8.49 -12.85 -14.08
N LYS A 124 9.16 -12.38 -13.02
CA LYS A 124 9.58 -13.26 -11.91
C LYS A 124 8.38 -13.82 -11.11
N ILE A 125 7.34 -13.02 -10.90
CA ILE A 125 6.11 -13.49 -10.25
C ILE A 125 5.45 -14.59 -11.09
N ILE A 126 5.33 -14.40 -12.40
CA ILE A 126 4.71 -15.39 -13.30
C ILE A 126 5.59 -16.65 -13.40
N GLU A 127 6.89 -16.52 -13.65
CA GLU A 127 7.83 -17.63 -13.76
C GLU A 127 7.79 -18.55 -12.54
N ILE A 128 7.96 -18.00 -11.34
CA ILE A 128 7.97 -18.78 -10.10
C ILE A 128 6.55 -19.22 -9.72
N GLY A 129 5.55 -18.44 -10.11
CA GLY A 129 4.14 -18.73 -9.83
C GLY A 129 3.57 -19.90 -10.63
N GLU A 130 4.21 -20.32 -11.75
CA GLU A 130 3.73 -21.44 -12.57
C GLU A 130 3.51 -22.72 -11.76
N GLU A 131 4.40 -23.05 -10.83
CA GLU A 131 4.27 -24.25 -9.98
C GLU A 131 3.06 -24.18 -9.03
N PHE A 132 2.57 -22.97 -8.74
CA PHE A 132 1.37 -22.74 -7.93
C PHE A 132 0.10 -22.61 -8.77
N ASN A 133 0.18 -22.73 -10.10
CA ASN A 133 -0.86 -22.45 -11.07
C ASN A 133 -1.37 -20.99 -10.98
N ILE A 134 -0.44 -20.03 -10.89
CA ILE A 134 -0.81 -18.62 -10.88
C ILE A 134 -1.52 -18.24 -12.17
N GLN A 135 -2.53 -17.36 -12.05
CA GLN A 135 -3.25 -16.82 -13.19
C GLN A 135 -3.40 -15.30 -13.01
N PRO A 136 -3.08 -14.49 -14.01
CA PRO A 136 -3.45 -13.10 -14.00
C PRO A 136 -4.97 -12.94 -13.96
N TYR A 137 -5.47 -11.99 -13.16
CA TYR A 137 -6.89 -11.63 -13.15
C TYR A 137 -7.08 -10.12 -13.28
N GLY A 138 -8.17 -9.72 -13.90
CA GLY A 138 -8.45 -8.32 -14.21
C GLY A 138 -9.25 -7.60 -13.12
N THR A 139 -9.48 -6.31 -13.35
CA THR A 139 -10.20 -5.42 -12.42
C THR A 139 -11.66 -5.80 -12.21
N GLU A 140 -12.31 -6.44 -13.18
CA GLU A 140 -13.70 -6.93 -13.02
C GLU A 140 -13.77 -8.07 -12.01
N ALA A 141 -12.86 -9.05 -12.11
CA ALA A 141 -12.75 -10.12 -11.12
C ALA A 141 -12.43 -9.57 -9.73
N LEU A 142 -11.49 -8.62 -9.64
CA LEU A 142 -11.17 -7.93 -8.40
C LEU A 142 -12.38 -7.21 -7.81
N SER A 143 -13.19 -6.57 -8.64
CA SER A 143 -14.41 -5.88 -8.23
C SER A 143 -15.47 -6.85 -7.67
N THR A 144 -15.57 -8.04 -8.22
CA THR A 144 -16.45 -9.09 -7.68
C THR A 144 -15.95 -9.56 -6.32
N LEU A 145 -14.67 -9.90 -6.22
CA LEU A 145 -14.05 -10.40 -4.98
C LEU A 145 -14.16 -9.38 -3.82
N ARG A 146 -13.92 -8.09 -4.09
CA ARG A 146 -14.03 -7.06 -3.06
C ARG A 146 -15.46 -6.90 -2.54
N ILE A 147 -16.50 -7.11 -3.41
CA ILE A 147 -17.90 -7.08 -3.01
C ILE A 147 -18.23 -8.28 -2.11
N GLU A 148 -17.75 -9.46 -2.45
CA GLU A 148 -17.92 -10.67 -1.63
C GLU A 148 -17.35 -10.47 -0.21
N MET A 149 -16.27 -9.69 -0.08
CA MET A 149 -15.68 -9.34 1.21
C MET A 149 -16.33 -8.15 1.90
N GLY A 150 -17.22 -7.42 1.24
CA GLY A 150 -17.85 -6.21 1.77
C GLY A 150 -16.91 -4.99 1.77
N HIS A 151 -15.85 -4.99 0.95
CA HIS A 151 -14.98 -3.81 0.81
C HIS A 151 -15.66 -2.72 -0.02
N VAL A 152 -15.79 -1.53 0.54
CA VAL A 152 -16.31 -0.35 -0.15
C VAL A 152 -15.28 0.20 -1.13
N ALA A 153 -15.77 0.68 -2.28
CA ALA A 153 -14.95 1.29 -3.32
C ALA A 153 -15.66 2.50 -3.94
N GLY A 154 -15.07 3.08 -4.99
CA GLY A 154 -15.57 4.29 -5.63
C GLY A 154 -17.07 4.34 -5.90
N PRO A 155 -17.72 3.28 -6.41
CA PRO A 155 -19.17 3.31 -6.67
C PRO A 155 -20.05 3.56 -5.45
N GLU A 156 -19.62 3.10 -4.28
CA GLU A 156 -20.34 3.29 -3.01
C GLU A 156 -19.96 4.61 -2.30
N LEU A 157 -18.87 5.27 -2.74
CA LEU A 157 -18.31 6.47 -2.12
C LEU A 157 -18.50 7.68 -3.04
N ASP A 158 -19.72 8.09 -3.26
CA ASP A 158 -20.13 9.14 -4.21
C ASP A 158 -20.22 10.56 -3.63
N GLY A 159 -19.69 10.76 -2.41
CA GLY A 159 -19.71 12.03 -1.69
C GLY A 159 -21.00 12.30 -0.89
N ARG A 160 -22.00 11.42 -0.97
CA ARG A 160 -23.21 11.44 -0.14
C ARG A 160 -23.18 10.42 0.97
N THR A 161 -22.26 9.44 0.84
CA THR A 161 -22.07 8.33 1.78
C THR A 161 -21.12 8.75 2.89
N ILE A 162 -21.54 8.53 4.13
CA ILE A 162 -20.70 8.72 5.32
C ILE A 162 -20.27 7.36 5.89
N PRO A 163 -19.23 7.30 6.74
CA PRO A 163 -18.75 6.04 7.32
C PRO A 163 -19.81 5.16 7.98
N TYR A 164 -20.83 5.77 8.57
CA TYR A 164 -21.93 5.04 9.22
C TYR A 164 -22.84 4.30 8.23
N ASP A 165 -22.96 4.80 7.00
CA ASP A 165 -23.82 4.18 5.96
C ASP A 165 -23.22 2.88 5.41
N VAL A 166 -21.91 2.73 5.55
CA VAL A 166 -21.14 1.60 5.01
C VAL A 166 -20.46 0.76 6.09
N SER A 167 -20.96 0.85 7.32
CA SER A 167 -20.46 0.08 8.48
C SER A 167 -18.97 0.30 8.79
N LEU A 168 -18.47 1.52 8.54
CA LEU A 168 -17.10 1.94 8.84
C LEU A 168 -17.01 2.89 10.04
N GLU A 169 -18.03 2.97 10.87
CA GLU A 169 -18.07 3.82 12.07
C GLU A 169 -16.93 3.54 13.05
N GLY A 170 -16.40 2.31 13.05
CA GLY A 170 -15.24 1.93 13.85
C GLY A 170 -13.94 2.65 13.45
N LEU A 171 -13.86 3.20 12.24
CA LEU A 171 -12.72 3.98 11.76
C LEU A 171 -12.80 5.45 12.17
N VAL A 172 -13.98 5.93 12.59
CA VAL A 172 -14.18 7.32 13.03
C VAL A 172 -13.61 7.49 14.45
N SER A 173 -12.58 8.32 14.58
CA SER A 173 -11.94 8.54 15.87
C SER A 173 -12.88 9.26 16.85
N LYS A 174 -12.98 8.72 18.07
CA LYS A 174 -13.67 9.37 19.20
C LYS A 174 -12.69 10.03 20.18
N LYS A 175 -11.39 10.00 19.90
CA LYS A 175 -10.31 10.40 20.83
C LYS A 175 -9.54 11.64 20.38
N LYS A 176 -9.71 12.07 19.16
CA LYS A 176 -9.02 13.22 18.58
C LYS A 176 -9.89 13.90 17.54
N ASP A 177 -9.67 15.18 17.34
CA ASP A 177 -10.24 15.92 16.21
C ASP A 177 -9.61 15.44 14.89
N PHE A 178 -10.37 15.51 13.82
CA PHE A 178 -9.97 15.13 12.48
C PHE A 178 -10.72 15.97 11.44
N ILE A 179 -10.20 15.96 10.21
CA ILE A 179 -10.83 16.62 9.06
C ILE A 179 -11.94 15.69 8.52
N GLY A 180 -13.15 16.22 8.33
CA GLY A 180 -14.28 15.47 7.77
C GLY A 180 -15.50 15.39 8.66
#